data_3bebd94f7956ad4b0c81ac7d3f84a001
#
_entry.id   3bebd94f7956ad4b0c81ac7d3f84a001
#
_cell.length_a   1.000
_cell.length_b   1.000
_cell.length_c   1.000
_cell.angle_alpha   90.00
_cell.angle_beta   90.00
_cell.angle_gamma   90.00
#
_symmetry.space_group_name_H-M   'P 1'
#
loop_
_entity.id
_entity.type
_entity.pdbx_description
1 polymer ?
#
loop_
_entity_poly.entity_id
_entity_poly.type
_entity_poly.pdbx_seq_one_letter_code
_entity_poly.pdbx_strand_id
1 'polypeptide(L)'
;VGILGAHAGNQPEISRRFVDTALRVSQVDYFSDQPQKQDSKSDSNVELGDRIENLIASAQSTVLMQTPYLVLSGDARDLFGRLKEQEPRPQIIVSTNSLAATDAFYVYALSHKYKKRYLKLGFSIYEFKPFPADADLLINDYALLGAGSTNNYGYQRYGQAPLTIQGVRLGMHAKSIVIDGQATLIGSHN
;
A
#
# COMPACT_ATOMS: atom_id res chain seq x y z
N VAL A 1 20.25 -19.15 -6.20
CA VAL A 1 19.18 -20.02 -6.72
C VAL A 1 19.00 -21.23 -5.81
N GLY A 2 20.09 -21.89 -5.34
CA GLY A 2 19.99 -23.10 -4.50
C GLY A 2 19.27 -22.90 -3.17
N ILE A 3 19.52 -21.81 -2.44
CA ILE A 3 18.88 -21.51 -1.15
C ILE A 3 17.38 -21.26 -1.31
N LEU A 4 16.99 -20.49 -2.32
CA LEU A 4 15.58 -20.20 -2.61
C LEU A 4 14.82 -21.49 -2.99
N GLY A 5 15.44 -22.38 -3.78
CA GLY A 5 14.86 -23.66 -4.13
C GLY A 5 14.66 -24.58 -2.94
N ALA A 6 15.59 -24.60 -1.99
CA ALA A 6 15.46 -25.37 -0.74
C ALA A 6 14.31 -24.86 0.12
N HIS A 7 14.12 -23.55 0.24
CA HIS A 7 13.00 -22.98 0.98
C HIS A 7 11.65 -23.23 0.28
N ALA A 8 11.59 -23.12 -1.04
CA ALA A 8 10.38 -23.38 -1.82
C ALA A 8 9.92 -24.84 -1.77
N GLY A 9 10.84 -25.80 -1.55
CA GLY A 9 10.53 -27.23 -1.37
C GLY A 9 10.23 -27.64 0.06
N ASN A 10 10.39 -26.77 1.04
CA ASN A 10 10.20 -27.09 2.46
C ASN A 10 8.72 -27.00 2.86
N GLN A 11 7.94 -28.04 2.59
CA GLN A 11 6.51 -28.10 2.89
C GLN A 11 6.17 -27.83 4.38
N PRO A 12 6.89 -28.37 5.38
CA PRO A 12 6.63 -28.05 6.78
C PRO A 12 6.76 -26.56 7.10
N GLU A 13 7.77 -25.91 6.54
CA GLU A 13 7.99 -24.46 6.75
C GLU A 13 6.92 -23.62 6.06
N ILE A 14 6.50 -24.01 4.87
CA ILE A 14 5.39 -23.37 4.14
C ILE A 14 4.10 -23.50 4.93
N SER A 15 3.77 -24.71 5.42
CA SER A 15 2.60 -24.90 6.27
C SER A 15 2.63 -24.02 7.51
N ARG A 16 3.74 -24.04 8.23
CA ARG A 16 3.90 -23.24 9.45
C ARG A 16 3.74 -21.73 9.21
N ARG A 17 4.23 -21.21 8.09
CA ARG A 17 4.19 -19.77 7.78
C ARG A 17 2.85 -19.31 7.22
N PHE A 18 2.22 -20.11 6.38
CA PHE A 18 1.09 -19.65 5.57
C PHE A 18 -0.22 -20.37 5.87
N VAL A 19 -0.17 -21.62 6.37
CA VAL A 19 -1.38 -22.40 6.65
C VAL A 19 -1.75 -22.31 8.12
N ASP A 20 -0.80 -22.56 9.01
CA ASP A 20 -1.05 -22.60 10.46
C ASP A 20 -1.36 -21.21 11.04
N THR A 21 -0.90 -20.16 10.36
CA THR A 21 -1.17 -18.75 10.71
C THR A 21 -2.36 -18.15 9.96
N ALA A 22 -3.02 -18.95 9.11
CA ALA A 22 -4.16 -18.46 8.32
C ALA A 22 -5.35 -18.11 9.22
N LEU A 23 -5.93 -16.94 9.00
CA LEU A 23 -7.13 -16.50 9.67
C LEU A 23 -8.36 -17.00 8.92
N ARG A 24 -9.37 -17.45 9.68
CA ARG A 24 -10.66 -17.80 9.09
C ARG A 24 -11.43 -16.53 8.76
N VAL A 25 -11.94 -16.46 7.55
CA VAL A 25 -12.82 -15.39 7.09
C VAL A 25 -14.17 -15.96 6.68
N SER A 26 -15.23 -15.18 6.83
CA SER A 26 -16.60 -15.62 6.54
C SER A 26 -16.86 -15.67 5.03
N GLN A 27 -16.23 -14.77 4.28
CA GLN A 27 -16.45 -14.62 2.85
C GLN A 27 -15.18 -14.16 2.17
N VAL A 28 -14.94 -14.63 0.95
CA VAL A 28 -13.88 -14.17 0.05
C VAL A 28 -14.51 -13.90 -1.30
N ASP A 29 -14.41 -12.67 -1.77
CA ASP A 29 -14.82 -12.27 -3.10
C ASP A 29 -13.57 -11.97 -3.94
N TYR A 30 -13.53 -12.48 -5.16
CA TYR A 30 -12.48 -12.19 -6.12
C TYR A 30 -13.05 -11.39 -7.29
N PHE A 31 -12.37 -10.31 -7.64
CA PHE A 31 -12.69 -9.52 -8.83
C PHE A 31 -11.43 -9.02 -9.49
N SER A 32 -11.48 -8.91 -10.81
CA SER A 32 -10.36 -8.43 -11.61
C SER A 32 -10.87 -7.57 -12.77
N ASP A 33 -10.02 -6.64 -13.19
CA ASP A 33 -10.27 -5.90 -14.42
C ASP A 33 -10.21 -6.83 -15.64
N GLN A 34 -11.00 -6.54 -16.66
CA GLN A 34 -10.92 -7.23 -17.94
C GLN A 34 -9.61 -6.87 -18.67
N PRO A 35 -9.00 -7.82 -19.43
CA PRO A 35 -7.75 -7.56 -20.17
C PRO A 35 -7.84 -6.41 -21.18
N GLN A 36 -9.04 -6.12 -21.69
CA GLN A 36 -9.34 -5.07 -22.68
C GLN A 36 -9.58 -3.69 -22.07
N LYS A 37 -8.99 -3.41 -20.92
CA LYS A 37 -9.14 -2.14 -20.18
C LYS A 37 -8.87 -0.87 -21.01
N GLN A 38 -8.17 -1.00 -22.15
CA GLN A 38 -7.85 0.14 -23.03
C GLN A 38 -8.97 0.46 -24.02
N ASP A 39 -9.90 -0.44 -24.23
CA ASP A 39 -11.10 -0.15 -25.03
C ASP A 39 -12.11 0.58 -24.15
N SER A 40 -12.21 1.86 -24.36
CA SER A 40 -12.77 2.93 -23.51
C SER A 40 -14.26 2.83 -23.13
N LYS A 41 -14.89 1.65 -23.17
CA LYS A 41 -16.31 1.44 -22.90
C LYS A 41 -16.65 0.12 -22.21
N SER A 42 -15.73 -0.44 -21.44
CA SER A 42 -16.05 -1.66 -20.69
C SER A 42 -16.73 -1.29 -19.37
N ASP A 43 -18.00 -1.62 -19.22
CA ASP A 43 -18.80 -1.45 -17.99
C ASP A 43 -18.15 -2.10 -16.74
N SER A 44 -17.25 -3.07 -16.95
CA SER A 44 -16.56 -3.79 -15.86
C SER A 44 -15.60 -2.93 -15.04
N ASN A 45 -15.00 -1.87 -15.62
CA ASN A 45 -14.11 -0.96 -14.87
C ASN A 45 -14.92 -0.05 -13.93
N VAL A 46 -16.12 0.30 -14.33
CA VAL A 46 -17.05 1.07 -13.49
C VAL A 46 -17.48 0.21 -12.31
N GLU A 47 -17.82 -1.06 -12.54
CA GLU A 47 -18.28 -1.98 -11.50
C GLU A 47 -17.22 -2.18 -10.39
N LEU A 48 -15.92 -2.33 -10.72
CA LEU A 48 -14.87 -2.49 -9.73
C LEU A 48 -14.69 -1.21 -8.90
N GLY A 49 -14.67 -0.06 -9.56
CA GLY A 49 -14.59 1.24 -8.89
C GLY A 49 -15.75 1.44 -7.91
N ASP A 50 -16.96 1.18 -8.36
CA ASP A 50 -18.18 1.30 -7.54
C ASP A 50 -18.17 0.36 -6.33
N ARG A 51 -17.68 -0.87 -6.48
CA ARG A 51 -17.54 -1.82 -5.37
C ARG A 51 -16.57 -1.31 -4.30
N ILE A 52 -15.41 -0.78 -4.72
CA ILE A 52 -14.43 -0.21 -3.81
C ILE A 52 -15.01 1.04 -3.12
N GLU A 53 -15.67 1.91 -3.88
CA GLU A 53 -16.30 3.11 -3.35
C GLU A 53 -17.39 2.77 -2.33
N ASN A 54 -18.27 1.83 -2.64
CA ASN A 54 -19.33 1.38 -1.74
C ASN A 54 -18.75 0.75 -0.44
N LEU A 55 -17.67 -0.04 -0.56
CA LEU A 55 -17.00 -0.60 0.60
C LEU A 55 -16.44 0.50 1.51
N ILE A 56 -15.75 1.49 0.95
CA ILE A 56 -15.22 2.63 1.72
C ILE A 56 -16.37 3.47 2.31
N ALA A 57 -17.44 3.70 1.54
CA ALA A 57 -18.60 4.46 1.98
C ALA A 57 -19.34 3.80 3.15
N SER A 58 -19.23 2.49 3.31
CA SER A 58 -19.86 1.76 4.42
C SER A 58 -19.17 1.93 5.78
N ALA A 59 -17.99 2.57 5.81
CA ALA A 59 -17.21 2.76 7.05
C ALA A 59 -17.99 3.52 8.11
N GLN A 60 -17.98 2.98 9.34
CA GLN A 60 -18.62 3.58 10.50
C GLN A 60 -17.62 4.10 11.54
N SER A 61 -16.44 3.47 11.62
CA SER A 61 -15.43 3.79 12.64
C SER A 61 -14.05 4.07 12.06
N THR A 62 -13.56 3.22 11.15
CA THR A 62 -12.19 3.33 10.65
C THR A 62 -12.06 2.92 9.18
N VAL A 63 -11.25 3.69 8.45
CA VAL A 63 -10.71 3.32 7.15
C VAL A 63 -9.19 3.32 7.27
N LEU A 64 -8.58 2.13 7.24
CA LEU A 64 -7.13 1.97 7.25
C LEU A 64 -6.66 1.63 5.84
N MET A 65 -5.83 2.47 5.25
CA MET A 65 -5.33 2.32 3.89
C MET A 65 -3.82 2.16 3.84
N GLN A 66 -3.35 1.27 2.99
CA GLN A 66 -1.95 1.21 2.58
C GLN A 66 -1.88 1.40 1.08
N THR A 67 -1.12 2.37 0.64
CA THR A 67 -0.89 2.63 -0.79
C THR A 67 0.50 3.23 -0.98
N PRO A 68 1.28 2.74 -1.97
CA PRO A 68 2.58 3.34 -2.27
C PRO A 68 2.44 4.77 -2.81
N TYR A 69 1.27 5.09 -3.37
CA TYR A 69 1.02 6.33 -4.12
C TYR A 69 -0.30 6.97 -3.70
N LEU A 70 -0.26 7.86 -2.73
CA LEU A 70 -1.46 8.55 -2.24
C LEU A 70 -1.86 9.69 -3.19
N VAL A 71 -2.59 9.35 -4.25
CA VAL A 71 -3.17 10.32 -5.19
C VAL A 71 -4.64 9.98 -5.39
N LEU A 72 -5.53 10.84 -4.88
CA LEU A 72 -6.97 10.64 -4.98
C LEU A 72 -7.53 11.23 -6.27
N SER A 73 -8.38 10.47 -6.96
CA SER A 73 -9.23 10.95 -8.04
C SER A 73 -10.22 12.04 -7.57
N GLY A 74 -10.99 12.63 -8.49
CA GLY A 74 -12.09 13.53 -8.16
C GLY A 74 -13.12 12.83 -7.26
N ASP A 75 -13.60 11.70 -7.75
CA ASP A 75 -14.66 10.93 -7.11
C ASP A 75 -14.23 10.41 -5.73
N ALA A 76 -12.98 9.92 -5.60
CA ALA A 76 -12.44 9.53 -4.30
C ALA A 76 -12.40 10.71 -3.31
N ARG A 77 -12.04 11.92 -3.76
CA ARG A 77 -12.06 13.11 -2.88
C ARG A 77 -13.48 13.46 -2.42
N ASP A 78 -14.46 13.30 -3.29
CA ASP A 78 -15.86 13.58 -2.98
C ASP A 78 -16.42 12.51 -2.03
N LEU A 79 -16.04 11.24 -2.20
CA LEU A 79 -16.34 10.17 -1.27
C LEU A 79 -15.81 10.48 0.14
N PHE A 80 -14.53 10.79 0.27
CA PHE A 80 -13.95 11.15 1.56
C PHE A 80 -14.49 12.47 2.13
N GLY A 81 -14.95 13.36 1.27
CA GLY A 81 -15.72 14.54 1.68
C GLY A 81 -17.03 14.16 2.35
N ARG A 82 -17.78 13.22 1.78
CA ARG A 82 -19.03 12.69 2.39
C ARG A 82 -18.75 11.97 3.72
N LEU A 83 -17.71 11.12 3.77
CA LEU A 83 -17.33 10.43 5.01
C LEU A 83 -16.97 11.40 6.14
N LYS A 84 -16.36 12.51 5.80
CA LYS A 84 -16.04 13.55 6.79
C LYS A 84 -17.27 14.15 7.44
N GLU A 85 -18.38 14.24 6.76
CA GLU A 85 -19.65 14.83 7.26
C GLU A 85 -20.56 13.80 7.96
N GLN A 86 -20.14 12.54 8.08
CA GLN A 86 -20.88 11.51 8.82
C GLN A 86 -20.79 11.71 10.34
N GLU A 87 -21.82 11.25 11.04
CA GLU A 87 -21.88 11.20 12.51
C GLU A 87 -22.27 9.77 12.97
N PRO A 88 -21.41 9.02 13.65
CA PRO A 88 -20.02 9.36 13.98
C PRO A 88 -19.12 9.38 12.73
N ARG A 89 -18.12 10.25 12.76
CA ARG A 89 -17.15 10.37 11.69
C ARG A 89 -16.12 9.26 11.77
N PRO A 90 -15.90 8.45 10.71
CA PRO A 90 -14.84 7.45 10.70
C PRO A 90 -13.44 8.09 10.68
N GLN A 91 -12.48 7.44 11.34
CA GLN A 91 -11.07 7.80 11.27
C GLN A 91 -10.48 7.29 9.95
N ILE A 92 -9.81 8.15 9.21
CA ILE A 92 -9.13 7.80 7.95
C ILE A 92 -7.62 7.81 8.22
N ILE A 93 -7.02 6.62 8.21
CA ILE A 93 -5.60 6.41 8.50
C ILE A 93 -4.93 5.87 7.23
N VAL A 94 -3.87 6.52 6.77
CA VAL A 94 -3.16 6.13 5.55
C VAL A 94 -1.68 5.94 5.83
N SER A 95 -1.15 4.79 5.44
CA SER A 95 0.28 4.53 5.32
C SER A 95 0.69 4.62 3.85
N THR A 96 1.70 5.44 3.56
CA THR A 96 2.22 5.66 2.20
C THR A 96 3.73 5.86 2.23
N ASN A 97 4.38 5.89 1.07
CA ASN A 97 5.82 6.15 1.01
C ASN A 97 6.15 7.61 1.29
N SER A 98 7.23 7.84 2.02
CA SER A 98 7.88 9.16 2.07
C SER A 98 8.60 9.45 0.75
N LEU A 99 9.06 10.70 0.58
CA LEU A 99 9.91 11.09 -0.55
C LEU A 99 11.16 10.21 -0.65
N ALA A 100 11.73 9.83 0.47
CA ALA A 100 12.96 9.02 0.50
C ALA A 100 12.70 7.52 0.27
N ALA A 101 11.47 7.03 0.48
CA ALA A 101 11.08 5.63 0.32
C ALA A 101 10.46 5.34 -1.07
N THR A 102 9.89 6.35 -1.73
CA THR A 102 9.18 6.15 -3.00
C THR A 102 10.12 5.79 -4.15
N ASP A 103 9.65 4.94 -5.04
CA ASP A 103 10.25 4.64 -6.34
C ASP A 103 9.70 5.57 -7.46
N ALA A 104 8.63 6.32 -7.17
CA ALA A 104 7.92 7.18 -8.11
C ALA A 104 7.89 8.64 -7.64
N PHE A 105 9.00 9.36 -7.84
CA PHE A 105 9.17 10.76 -7.42
C PHE A 105 8.04 11.68 -7.90
N TYR A 106 7.64 11.57 -9.16
CA TYR A 106 6.58 12.43 -9.72
C TYR A 106 5.24 12.22 -9.05
N VAL A 107 4.94 10.97 -8.69
CA VAL A 107 3.70 10.63 -7.98
C VAL A 107 3.74 11.18 -6.56
N TYR A 108 4.90 11.07 -5.89
CA TYR A 108 5.08 11.71 -4.58
C TYR A 108 4.90 13.22 -4.64
N ALA A 109 5.47 13.89 -5.66
CA ALA A 109 5.33 15.34 -5.82
C ALA A 109 3.84 15.73 -5.98
N LEU A 110 3.05 14.94 -6.70
CA LEU A 110 1.62 15.13 -6.84
C LEU A 110 0.88 14.91 -5.51
N SER A 111 1.19 13.83 -4.80
CA SER A 111 0.68 13.57 -3.46
C SER A 111 0.98 14.73 -2.50
N HIS A 112 2.23 15.20 -2.49
CA HIS A 112 2.66 16.34 -1.66
C HIS A 112 1.90 17.62 -1.99
N LYS A 113 1.67 17.91 -3.28
CA LYS A 113 0.87 19.07 -3.74
C LYS A 113 -0.53 19.08 -3.13
N TYR A 114 -1.16 17.90 -3.00
CA TYR A 114 -2.52 17.76 -2.47
C TYR A 114 -2.58 17.42 -0.97
N LYS A 115 -1.45 17.19 -0.30
CA LYS A 115 -1.39 16.78 1.11
C LYS A 115 -2.25 17.65 2.04
N LYS A 116 -2.16 18.99 1.91
CA LYS A 116 -2.98 19.90 2.73
C LYS A 116 -4.48 19.68 2.53
N ARG A 117 -4.91 19.33 1.32
CA ARG A 117 -6.31 19.03 1.02
C ARG A 117 -6.74 17.71 1.67
N TYR A 118 -5.89 16.69 1.62
CA TYR A 118 -6.16 15.40 2.27
C TYR A 118 -6.27 15.53 3.79
N LEU A 119 -5.37 16.29 4.41
CA LEU A 119 -5.47 16.60 5.85
C LEU A 119 -6.78 17.32 6.20
N LYS A 120 -7.27 18.23 5.36
CA LYS A 120 -8.57 18.89 5.54
C LYS A 120 -9.76 17.92 5.39
N LEU A 121 -9.61 16.86 4.59
CA LEU A 121 -10.59 15.77 4.49
C LEU A 121 -10.54 14.84 5.71
N GLY A 122 -9.57 15.01 6.61
CA GLY A 122 -9.45 14.27 7.86
C GLY A 122 -8.53 13.07 7.80
N PHE A 123 -7.68 13.00 6.80
CA PHE A 123 -6.67 11.96 6.70
C PHE A 123 -5.61 12.12 7.78
N SER A 124 -5.28 11.03 8.47
CA SER A 124 -4.06 10.87 9.24
C SER A 124 -3.04 10.15 8.37
N ILE A 125 -2.02 10.87 7.89
CA ILE A 125 -1.06 10.36 6.90
C ILE A 125 0.24 10.00 7.59
N TYR A 126 0.64 8.73 7.47
CA TYR A 126 1.90 8.19 7.96
C TYR A 126 2.80 7.84 6.78
N GLU A 127 3.96 8.47 6.72
CA GLU A 127 4.92 8.25 5.64
C GLU A 127 5.99 7.25 6.07
N PHE A 128 6.12 6.17 5.29
CA PHE A 128 7.08 5.10 5.53
C PHE A 128 8.52 5.60 5.39
N LYS A 129 9.35 5.30 6.39
CA LYS A 129 10.77 5.63 6.37
C LYS A 129 11.55 4.58 5.58
N PRO A 130 12.51 4.99 4.73
CA PRO A 130 13.30 4.04 3.93
C PRO A 130 14.22 3.14 4.77
N PHE A 131 14.54 3.56 5.98
CA PHE A 131 15.40 2.84 6.94
C PHE A 131 14.73 2.86 8.31
N PRO A 132 13.69 2.04 8.53
CA PRO A 132 13.04 1.95 9.82
C PRO A 132 14.00 1.32 10.85
N ALA A 133 13.92 1.78 12.11
CA ALA A 133 14.80 1.26 13.18
C ALA A 133 14.51 -0.21 13.51
N ASP A 134 13.32 -0.67 13.19
CA ASP A 134 12.79 -2.02 13.41
C ASP A 134 12.78 -2.86 12.11
N ALA A 135 13.64 -2.53 11.16
CA ALA A 135 13.72 -3.24 9.88
C ALA A 135 13.95 -4.76 10.05
N ASP A 136 14.75 -5.15 11.03
CA ASP A 136 15.04 -6.56 11.33
C ASP A 136 13.79 -7.33 11.85
N LEU A 137 12.83 -6.62 12.44
CA LEU A 137 11.56 -7.19 12.87
C LEU A 137 10.55 -7.30 11.71
N LEU A 138 10.67 -6.41 10.74
CA LEU A 138 9.78 -6.35 9.57
C LEU A 138 10.20 -7.30 8.46
N ILE A 139 11.52 -7.51 8.31
CA ILE A 139 12.09 -8.29 7.23
C ILE A 139 13.09 -9.30 7.79
N ASN A 140 12.78 -10.58 7.64
CA ASN A 140 13.70 -11.64 7.99
C ASN A 140 15.02 -11.49 7.20
N ASP A 141 16.14 -11.66 7.89
CA ASP A 141 17.47 -11.59 7.28
C ASP A 141 17.79 -10.21 6.64
N TYR A 142 17.20 -9.12 7.15
CA TYR A 142 17.47 -7.75 6.67
C TYR A 142 18.94 -7.42 6.63
N ALA A 143 19.70 -7.85 7.63
CA ALA A 143 21.16 -7.66 7.70
C ALA A 143 21.90 -8.29 6.50
N LEU A 144 21.39 -9.42 5.97
CA LEU A 144 21.97 -10.09 4.79
C LEU A 144 21.68 -9.32 3.48
N LEU A 145 20.57 -8.61 3.41
CA LEU A 145 20.23 -7.77 2.27
C LEU A 145 21.19 -6.57 2.15
N GLY A 146 21.66 -6.04 3.28
CA GLY A 146 22.60 -4.91 3.35
C GLY A 146 24.05 -5.28 3.04
N ALA A 147 24.47 -6.50 3.36
CA ALA A 147 25.86 -6.92 3.28
C ALA A 147 26.47 -7.00 1.86
N GLY A 148 25.64 -7.03 0.82
CA GLY A 148 26.07 -7.10 -0.60
C GLY A 148 25.70 -5.90 -1.46
N SER A 149 24.97 -4.95 -0.94
CA SER A 149 24.41 -3.85 -1.72
C SER A 149 25.29 -2.62 -1.74
N THR A 150 26.36 -2.65 -2.49
CA THR A 150 27.00 -1.44 -3.04
C THR A 150 26.23 -0.88 -4.25
N ASN A 151 25.04 -1.41 -4.51
CA ASN A 151 24.26 -1.07 -5.70
C ASN A 151 23.57 0.28 -5.55
N ASN A 152 24.23 1.31 -6.02
CA ASN A 152 23.77 2.67 -6.27
C ASN A 152 22.60 2.77 -7.29
N TYR A 153 21.78 1.75 -7.51
CA TYR A 153 20.71 1.79 -8.50
C TYR A 153 19.69 2.92 -8.28
N GLY A 154 19.46 3.32 -7.05
CA GLY A 154 18.62 4.47 -6.72
C GLY A 154 19.29 5.82 -6.99
N TYR A 155 20.60 5.90 -6.88
CA TYR A 155 21.35 7.15 -7.04
C TYR A 155 21.49 7.59 -8.51
N GLN A 156 21.56 6.67 -9.43
CA GLN A 156 21.75 7.02 -10.86
C GLN A 156 20.48 7.60 -11.50
N ARG A 157 19.30 7.29 -10.98
CA ARG A 157 18.04 7.69 -11.59
C ARG A 157 17.52 9.06 -11.15
N TYR A 158 17.90 9.55 -9.95
CA TYR A 158 17.29 10.75 -9.34
C TYR A 158 18.30 11.79 -8.85
N GLY A 159 19.56 11.70 -9.28
CA GLY A 159 20.62 12.58 -8.79
C GLY A 159 21.07 12.27 -7.38
N GLN A 160 22.08 12.95 -6.91
CA GLN A 160 22.68 12.72 -5.61
C GLN A 160 21.73 13.18 -4.48
N ALA A 161 21.00 12.25 -3.89
CA ALA A 161 20.46 12.48 -2.57
C ALA A 161 21.65 12.37 -1.57
N PRO A 162 21.86 13.32 -0.66
CA PRO A 162 23.07 13.40 0.18
C PRO A 162 23.08 12.41 1.35
N LEU A 163 22.49 11.24 1.19
CA LEU A 163 22.37 10.27 2.28
C LEU A 163 23.41 9.16 2.08
N THR A 164 24.53 9.30 2.75
CA THR A 164 25.46 8.21 3.06
C THR A 164 24.83 7.25 4.08
N ILE A 165 23.73 6.61 3.71
CA ILE A 165 23.10 5.63 4.59
C ILE A 165 23.49 4.24 4.08
N GLN A 166 24.15 3.46 4.98
CA GLN A 166 24.42 2.06 4.73
C GLN A 166 23.14 1.26 4.86
N GLY A 167 22.85 0.41 3.90
CA GLY A 167 21.70 -0.50 3.90
C GLY A 167 20.83 -0.43 2.65
N VAL A 168 19.88 -1.35 2.58
CA VAL A 168 18.88 -1.38 1.50
C VAL A 168 17.77 -0.40 1.82
N ARG A 169 17.50 0.51 0.89
CA ARG A 169 16.37 1.42 0.99
C ARG A 169 15.07 0.65 0.80
N LEU A 170 14.24 0.64 1.83
CA LEU A 170 12.93 0.01 1.79
C LEU A 170 11.89 0.97 1.25
N GLY A 171 10.94 0.41 0.50
CA GLY A 171 9.72 1.08 0.07
C GLY A 171 8.53 0.15 0.28
N MET A 172 7.39 0.72 0.62
CA MET A 172 6.14 -0.02 0.72
C MET A 172 5.50 -0.11 -0.68
N HIS A 173 5.01 -1.31 -1.06
CA HIS A 173 4.23 -1.50 -2.28
C HIS A 173 2.88 -2.18 -2.02
N ALA A 174 2.49 -2.29 -0.76
CA ALA A 174 1.19 -2.82 -0.36
C ALA A 174 0.05 -1.90 -0.83
N LYS A 175 -1.03 -2.51 -1.28
CA LYS A 175 -2.29 -1.87 -1.62
C LYS A 175 -3.38 -2.62 -0.90
N SER A 176 -3.82 -2.07 0.21
CA SER A 176 -4.87 -2.65 1.02
C SER A 176 -5.75 -1.59 1.66
N ILE A 177 -6.99 -1.94 1.88
CA ILE A 177 -7.95 -1.11 2.62
C ILE A 177 -8.63 -2.03 3.62
N VAL A 178 -8.65 -1.61 4.89
CA VAL A 178 -9.39 -2.30 5.95
C VAL A 178 -10.49 -1.37 6.44
N ILE A 179 -11.71 -1.84 6.44
CA ILE A 179 -12.89 -1.10 6.89
C ILE A 179 -13.38 -1.70 8.20
N ASP A 180 -13.38 -0.89 9.25
CA ASP A 180 -13.91 -1.21 10.58
C ASP A 180 -13.33 -2.50 11.22
N GLY A 181 -12.19 -2.98 10.72
CA GLY A 181 -11.62 -4.27 11.12
C GLY A 181 -12.43 -5.49 10.67
N GLN A 182 -13.45 -5.31 9.82
CA GLN A 182 -14.38 -6.36 9.37
C GLN A 182 -14.21 -6.76 7.93
N ALA A 183 -13.93 -5.81 7.04
CA ALA A 183 -13.71 -6.07 5.63
C ALA A 183 -12.31 -5.64 5.21
N THR A 184 -11.65 -6.46 4.40
CA THR A 184 -10.31 -6.16 3.89
C THR A 184 -10.30 -6.34 2.38
N LEU A 185 -9.86 -5.29 1.68
CA LEU A 185 -9.53 -5.32 0.27
C LEU A 185 -8.01 -5.38 0.11
N ILE A 186 -7.52 -6.32 -0.69
CA ILE A 186 -6.09 -6.43 -1.05
C ILE A 186 -6.01 -6.56 -2.57
N GLY A 187 -5.16 -5.78 -3.20
CA GLY A 187 -5.05 -5.84 -4.66
C GLY A 187 -3.88 -5.08 -5.24
N SER A 188 -3.92 -4.87 -6.54
CA SER A 188 -2.93 -4.09 -7.30
C SER A 188 -3.46 -2.73 -7.76
N HIS A 189 -4.71 -2.40 -7.44
CA HIS A 189 -5.32 -1.11 -7.78
C HIS A 189 -4.69 0.04 -6.96
N ASN A 190 -4.38 1.15 -7.64
CA ASN A 190 -3.85 2.38 -7.03
C ASN A 190 -4.85 3.52 -7.21
#